data_5a85e745211f63f1276de21a8ae9243a
#
_entry.id   5a85e745211f63f1276de21a8ae9243a
#
_cell.length_a   1.000
_cell.length_b   1.000
_cell.length_c   1.000
_cell.angle_alpha   90.00
_cell.angle_beta   90.00
_cell.angle_gamma   90.00
#
_symmetry.space_group_name_H-M   'P 1'
#
loop_
_entity.id
_entity.type
_entity.pdbx_description
1 polymer ?
#
loop_
_entity_poly.entity_id
_entity_poly.type
_entity_poly.pdbx_seq_one_letter_code
_entity_poly.pdbx_strand_id
1 'polypeptide(L)'
;KLRSPEPIESSALVFGILIASILVKLYMFFYNHSLSKKIESAAMKATSVDSLSDTVATTLVLIATLISKYTGLLLDGWFGILVGLFILYTGGSTLKETIDLLLGQPPKQEFIDEVKEIVLGHSMVHGVHDLIVHDYGPGRVMISLHAEVDVNGDIQDIHEQIDHIEHELQEKLHC
;
A
#
# COMPACT_ATOMS: atom_id res chain seq x y z
N LYS A 1 22.33 27.32 5.78
CA LYS A 1 22.23 27.58 4.32
C LYS A 1 21.23 28.69 3.96
N LEU A 2 20.10 28.86 4.66
CA LEU A 2 19.16 29.98 4.43
C LEU A 2 19.74 31.36 4.81
N ARG A 3 20.65 31.43 5.81
CA ARG A 3 21.27 32.67 6.30
C ARG A 3 22.64 33.00 5.65
N SER A 4 23.33 31.99 5.18
CA SER A 4 24.62 32.08 4.50
C SER A 4 24.63 31.04 3.38
N PRO A 5 24.12 31.39 2.19
CA PRO A 5 24.12 30.49 1.06
C PRO A 5 25.53 30.34 0.52
N GLU A 6 26.02 29.10 0.47
CA GLU A 6 27.28 28.76 -0.17
C GLU A 6 27.02 28.28 -1.60
N PRO A 7 27.87 28.65 -2.57
CA PRO A 7 27.71 28.19 -3.94
C PRO A 7 27.93 26.68 -4.01
N ILE A 8 26.98 26.00 -4.67
CA ILE A 8 27.06 24.56 -4.90
C ILE A 8 28.17 24.30 -5.92
N GLU A 9 29.11 23.44 -5.57
CA GLU A 9 30.12 22.94 -6.54
C GLU A 9 29.38 22.10 -7.62
N SER A 10 28.99 22.74 -8.71
CA SER A 10 28.29 22.10 -9.84
C SER A 10 29.30 21.46 -10.82
N SER A 11 30.01 20.45 -10.36
CA SER A 11 30.90 19.64 -11.19
C SER A 11 30.09 18.75 -12.14
N ALA A 12 30.60 18.47 -13.34
CA ALA A 12 29.96 17.51 -14.26
C ALA A 12 29.76 16.13 -13.63
N LEU A 13 30.60 15.74 -12.69
CA LEU A 13 30.48 14.50 -11.93
C LEU A 13 29.25 14.50 -11.05
N VAL A 14 28.90 15.60 -10.37
CA VAL A 14 27.67 15.73 -9.55
C VAL A 14 26.44 15.55 -10.43
N PHE A 15 26.36 16.19 -11.59
CA PHE A 15 25.27 16.01 -12.53
C PHE A 15 25.15 14.57 -13.02
N GLY A 16 26.28 13.93 -13.33
CA GLY A 16 26.32 12.54 -13.75
C GLY A 16 25.77 11.59 -12.67
N ILE A 17 26.14 11.79 -11.41
CA ILE A 17 25.65 11.00 -10.28
C ILE A 17 24.13 11.22 -10.08
N LEU A 18 23.66 12.47 -10.12
CA LEU A 18 22.23 12.77 -9.95
C LEU A 18 21.38 12.12 -11.05
N ILE A 19 21.81 12.23 -12.31
CA ILE A 19 21.10 11.62 -13.43
C ILE A 19 21.10 10.08 -13.31
N ALA A 20 22.25 9.48 -13.00
CA ALA A 20 22.34 8.04 -12.79
C ALA A 20 21.42 7.57 -11.65
N SER A 21 21.37 8.31 -10.55
CA SER A 21 20.48 8.03 -9.41
C SER A 21 19.02 8.08 -9.83
N ILE A 22 18.59 9.11 -10.58
CA ILE A 22 17.23 9.23 -11.10
C ILE A 22 16.87 8.02 -11.97
N LEU A 23 17.75 7.62 -12.90
CA LEU A 23 17.49 6.50 -13.79
C LEU A 23 17.34 5.17 -13.04
N VAL A 24 18.23 4.90 -12.06
CA VAL A 24 18.17 3.69 -11.24
C VAL A 24 16.89 3.67 -10.40
N LYS A 25 16.54 4.77 -9.74
CA LYS A 25 15.33 4.85 -8.91
C LYS A 25 14.05 4.74 -9.76
N LEU A 26 14.04 5.32 -10.94
CA LEU A 26 12.93 5.20 -11.88
C LEU A 26 12.76 3.75 -12.37
N TYR A 27 13.86 3.06 -12.67
CA TYR A 27 13.83 1.64 -12.98
C TYR A 27 13.26 0.81 -11.80
N MET A 28 13.73 1.07 -10.58
CA MET A 28 13.23 0.41 -9.38
C MET A 28 11.73 0.66 -9.16
N PHE A 29 11.26 1.89 -9.40
CA PHE A 29 9.83 2.21 -9.35
C PHE A 29 9.03 1.32 -10.29
N PHE A 30 9.36 1.29 -11.59
CA PHE A 30 8.61 0.50 -12.57
C PHE A 30 8.67 -1.00 -12.28
N TYR A 31 9.83 -1.50 -11.89
CA TYR A 31 10.01 -2.91 -11.53
C TYR A 31 9.14 -3.31 -10.33
N ASN A 32 9.27 -2.58 -9.22
CA ASN A 32 8.53 -2.86 -7.99
C ASN A 32 7.02 -2.65 -8.18
N HIS A 33 6.62 -1.61 -8.92
CA HIS A 33 5.21 -1.36 -9.22
C HIS A 33 4.58 -2.47 -10.07
N SER A 34 5.29 -2.96 -11.08
CA SER A 34 4.82 -4.08 -11.89
C SER A 34 4.72 -5.37 -11.07
N LEU A 35 5.71 -5.62 -10.22
CA LEU A 35 5.73 -6.82 -9.39
C LEU A 35 4.68 -6.75 -8.29
N SER A 36 4.48 -5.60 -7.65
CA SER A 36 3.47 -5.42 -6.60
C SER A 36 2.06 -5.75 -7.08
N LYS A 37 1.74 -5.42 -8.34
CA LYS A 37 0.45 -5.77 -8.95
C LYS A 37 0.29 -7.26 -9.25
N LYS A 38 1.39 -7.96 -9.55
CA LYS A 38 1.34 -9.39 -9.89
C LYS A 38 1.19 -10.29 -8.67
N ILE A 39 1.80 -9.89 -7.54
CA ILE A 39 1.82 -10.68 -6.31
C ILE A 39 0.96 -10.04 -5.21
N GLU A 40 0.21 -8.97 -5.53
CA GLU A 40 -0.64 -8.20 -4.61
C GLU A 40 0.05 -7.80 -3.31
N SER A 41 1.36 -7.52 -3.37
CA SER A 41 2.18 -7.22 -2.21
C SER A 41 2.17 -5.73 -1.87
N ALA A 42 1.61 -5.40 -0.71
CA ALA A 42 1.62 -4.04 -0.17
C ALA A 42 3.05 -3.54 0.13
N ALA A 43 3.95 -4.42 0.58
CA ALA A 43 5.35 -4.08 0.82
C ALA A 43 6.07 -3.67 -0.47
N MET A 44 5.84 -4.39 -1.58
CA MET A 44 6.40 -4.03 -2.89
C MET A 44 5.80 -2.73 -3.43
N LYS A 45 4.50 -2.50 -3.19
CA LYS A 45 3.83 -1.23 -3.51
C LYS A 45 4.47 -0.06 -2.75
N ALA A 46 4.68 -0.20 -1.44
CA ALA A 46 5.34 0.81 -0.62
C ALA A 46 6.76 1.12 -1.12
N THR A 47 7.56 0.08 -1.44
CA THR A 47 8.89 0.25 -2.01
C THR A 47 8.88 0.96 -3.38
N SER A 48 7.84 0.74 -4.19
CA SER A 48 7.69 1.47 -5.46
C SER A 48 7.40 2.95 -5.22
N VAL A 49 6.50 3.28 -4.30
CA VAL A 49 6.18 4.67 -3.93
C VAL A 49 7.40 5.40 -3.36
N ASP A 50 8.18 4.73 -2.52
CA ASP A 50 9.44 5.25 -1.98
C ASP A 50 10.44 5.58 -3.11
N SER A 51 10.64 4.66 -4.05
CA SER A 51 11.51 4.88 -5.22
C SER A 51 11.04 6.05 -6.10
N LEU A 52 9.72 6.25 -6.24
CA LEU A 52 9.16 7.39 -6.96
C LEU A 52 9.42 8.70 -6.20
N SER A 53 9.21 8.70 -4.89
CA SER A 53 9.47 9.86 -4.02
C SER A 53 10.93 10.30 -4.09
N ASP A 54 11.85 9.35 -4.03
CA ASP A 54 13.28 9.60 -4.20
C ASP A 54 13.61 10.18 -5.59
N THR A 55 12.96 9.66 -6.64
CA THR A 55 13.12 10.19 -8.01
C THR A 55 12.68 11.64 -8.10
N VAL A 56 11.51 11.97 -7.53
CA VAL A 56 10.99 13.35 -7.50
C VAL A 56 11.93 14.26 -6.70
N ALA A 57 12.34 13.85 -5.50
CA ALA A 57 13.25 14.62 -4.65
C ALA A 57 14.58 14.89 -5.36
N THR A 58 15.19 13.86 -5.96
CA THR A 58 16.48 14.00 -6.68
C THR A 58 16.33 14.88 -7.92
N THR A 59 15.19 14.80 -8.62
CA THR A 59 14.89 15.66 -9.79
C THR A 59 14.76 17.13 -9.36
N LEU A 60 14.09 17.40 -8.25
CA LEU A 60 14.00 18.76 -7.70
C LEU A 60 15.38 19.32 -7.32
N VAL A 61 16.25 18.51 -6.71
CA VAL A 61 17.64 18.89 -6.42
C VAL A 61 18.41 19.17 -7.70
N LEU A 62 18.27 18.34 -8.74
CA LEU A 62 18.90 18.55 -10.04
C LEU A 62 18.45 19.88 -10.67
N ILE A 63 17.15 20.16 -10.67
CA ILE A 63 16.59 21.42 -11.18
C ILE A 63 17.10 22.60 -10.39
N ALA A 64 17.10 22.54 -9.05
CA ALA A 64 17.64 23.60 -8.20
C ALA A 64 19.11 23.89 -8.49
N THR A 65 19.92 22.85 -8.67
CA THR A 65 21.35 22.96 -9.00
C THR A 65 21.56 23.60 -10.38
N LEU A 66 20.73 23.23 -11.37
CA LEU A 66 20.77 23.84 -12.71
C LEU A 66 20.40 25.33 -12.67
N ILE A 67 19.30 25.67 -11.99
CA ILE A 67 18.87 27.07 -11.85
C ILE A 67 19.98 27.89 -11.16
N SER A 68 20.50 27.39 -10.04
CA SER A 68 21.61 28.07 -9.32
C SER A 68 22.80 28.31 -10.19
N LYS A 69 23.19 27.32 -11.02
CA LYS A 69 24.34 27.43 -11.94
C LYS A 69 24.15 28.49 -13.02
N TYR A 70 22.94 28.61 -13.62
CA TYR A 70 22.71 29.54 -14.73
C TYR A 70 22.27 30.92 -14.29
N THR A 71 21.61 31.06 -13.15
CA THR A 71 21.07 32.37 -12.69
C THR A 71 21.87 33.00 -11.58
N GLY A 72 22.77 32.25 -10.94
CA GLY A 72 23.44 32.67 -9.71
C GLY A 72 22.54 32.83 -8.49
N LEU A 73 21.23 32.48 -8.61
CA LEU A 73 20.29 32.52 -7.52
C LEU A 73 20.53 31.33 -6.59
N LEU A 74 20.76 31.61 -5.32
CA LEU A 74 20.99 30.58 -4.29
C LEU A 74 19.67 30.11 -3.72
N LEU A 75 18.92 29.32 -4.52
CA LEU A 75 17.58 28.81 -4.17
C LEU A 75 17.64 27.47 -3.41
N ASP A 76 18.84 26.92 -3.18
CA ASP A 76 19.06 25.60 -2.55
C ASP A 76 18.29 25.42 -1.23
N GLY A 77 18.29 26.45 -0.37
CA GLY A 77 17.55 26.41 0.89
C GLY A 77 16.03 26.28 0.72
N TRP A 78 15.46 26.95 -0.27
CA TRP A 78 14.01 26.90 -0.52
C TRP A 78 13.59 25.56 -1.16
N PHE A 79 14.37 25.07 -2.12
CA PHE A 79 14.14 23.74 -2.68
C PHE A 79 14.35 22.65 -1.63
N GLY A 80 15.32 22.83 -0.72
CA GLY A 80 15.51 21.90 0.41
C GLY A 80 14.30 21.82 1.35
N ILE A 81 13.66 22.95 1.66
CA ILE A 81 12.41 22.97 2.44
C ILE A 81 11.28 22.25 1.68
N LEU A 82 11.10 22.55 0.39
CA LEU A 82 10.06 21.95 -0.43
C LEU A 82 10.22 20.43 -0.52
N VAL A 83 11.45 19.95 -0.77
CA VAL A 83 11.78 18.52 -0.78
C VAL A 83 11.56 17.90 0.59
N GLY A 84 11.97 18.57 1.67
CA GLY A 84 11.75 18.09 3.04
C GLY A 84 10.27 17.93 3.39
N LEU A 85 9.44 18.90 3.03
CA LEU A 85 7.98 18.80 3.21
C LEU A 85 7.37 17.68 2.37
N PHE A 86 7.83 17.50 1.15
CA PHE A 86 7.40 16.42 0.28
C PHE A 86 7.76 15.04 0.87
N ILE A 87 8.99 14.86 1.37
CA ILE A 87 9.42 13.62 2.02
C ILE A 87 8.60 13.34 3.29
N LEU A 88 8.32 14.36 4.11
CA LEU A 88 7.48 14.21 5.30
C LEU A 88 6.06 13.77 4.94
N TYR A 89 5.49 14.34 3.89
CA TYR A 89 4.16 13.98 3.41
C TYR A 89 4.11 12.52 2.91
N THR A 90 5.04 12.14 2.03
CA THR A 90 5.08 10.79 1.46
C THR A 90 5.42 9.74 2.52
N GLY A 91 6.37 10.02 3.42
CA GLY A 91 6.71 9.15 4.54
C GLY A 91 5.54 8.95 5.51
N GLY A 92 4.80 10.02 5.82
CA GLY A 92 3.57 9.94 6.64
C GLY A 92 2.48 9.10 5.99
N SER A 93 2.29 9.22 4.67
CA SER A 93 1.35 8.39 3.92
C SER A 93 1.73 6.91 3.94
N THR A 94 3.00 6.60 3.70
CA THR A 94 3.51 5.22 3.73
C THR A 94 3.42 4.60 5.14
N LEU A 95 3.71 5.40 6.17
CA LEU A 95 3.56 4.96 7.56
C LEU A 95 2.09 4.62 7.87
N LYS A 96 1.16 5.47 7.47
CA LYS A 96 -0.27 5.22 7.64
C LYS A 96 -0.70 3.93 6.93
N GLU A 97 -0.36 3.75 5.65
CA GLU A 97 -0.68 2.52 4.90
C GLU A 97 -0.12 1.26 5.60
N THR A 98 1.08 1.35 6.17
CA THR A 98 1.70 0.23 6.90
C THR A 98 0.96 -0.07 8.20
N ILE A 99 0.57 0.96 8.95
CA ILE A 99 -0.20 0.80 10.20
C ILE A 99 -1.58 0.22 9.90
N ASP A 100 -2.27 0.73 8.88
CA ASP A 100 -3.59 0.25 8.46
C ASP A 100 -3.56 -1.25 8.12
N LEU A 101 -2.50 -1.72 7.45
CA LEU A 101 -2.27 -3.15 7.19
C LEU A 101 -2.06 -3.98 8.46
N LEU A 102 -1.32 -3.44 9.44
CA LEU A 102 -1.07 -4.13 10.72
C LEU A 102 -2.31 -4.20 11.61
N LEU A 103 -3.19 -3.20 11.51
CA LEU A 103 -4.45 -3.16 12.25
C LEU A 103 -5.57 -3.98 11.59
N GLY A 104 -5.38 -4.43 10.35
CA GLY A 104 -6.40 -5.06 9.52
C GLY A 104 -7.27 -4.01 8.83
N GLN A 105 -7.17 -3.93 7.52
CA GLN A 105 -7.99 -2.99 6.74
C GLN A 105 -9.42 -3.52 6.61
N PRO A 106 -10.44 -2.62 6.61
CA PRO A 106 -11.78 -3.05 6.27
C PRO A 106 -11.80 -3.55 4.80
N PRO A 107 -12.43 -4.68 4.54
CA PRO A 107 -12.52 -5.24 3.19
C PRO A 107 -13.36 -4.34 2.29
N LYS A 108 -13.24 -4.56 0.99
CA LYS A 108 -14.13 -3.94 0.01
C LYS A 108 -15.55 -4.46 0.19
N GLN A 109 -16.53 -3.61 -0.14
CA GLN A 109 -17.94 -3.99 -0.01
C GLN A 109 -18.29 -5.22 -0.87
N GLU A 110 -17.68 -5.33 -2.05
CA GLU A 110 -17.86 -6.48 -2.94
C GLU A 110 -17.46 -7.81 -2.26
N PHE A 111 -16.38 -7.82 -1.49
CA PHE A 111 -15.95 -9.00 -0.74
C PHE A 111 -16.95 -9.38 0.37
N ILE A 112 -17.48 -8.37 1.07
CA ILE A 112 -18.51 -8.58 2.11
C ILE A 112 -19.79 -9.21 1.50
N ASP A 113 -20.19 -8.71 0.33
CA ASP A 113 -21.38 -9.19 -0.36
C ASP A 113 -21.17 -10.62 -0.87
N GLU A 114 -19.99 -10.96 -1.38
CA GLU A 114 -19.60 -12.29 -1.82
C GLU A 114 -19.58 -13.31 -0.67
N VAL A 115 -19.02 -12.94 0.49
CA VAL A 115 -19.08 -13.77 1.70
C VAL A 115 -20.53 -14.07 2.10
N LYS A 116 -21.39 -13.05 2.11
CA LYS A 116 -22.81 -13.21 2.44
C LYS A 116 -23.54 -14.09 1.44
N GLU A 117 -23.26 -13.93 0.15
CA GLU A 117 -23.88 -14.73 -0.90
C GLU A 117 -23.52 -16.21 -0.75
N ILE A 118 -22.26 -16.54 -0.47
CA ILE A 118 -21.82 -17.92 -0.25
C ILE A 118 -22.55 -18.49 0.98
N VAL A 119 -22.49 -17.81 2.12
CA VAL A 119 -23.05 -18.33 3.37
C VAL A 119 -24.58 -18.48 3.31
N LEU A 120 -25.29 -17.49 2.76
CA LEU A 120 -26.75 -17.53 2.60
C LEU A 120 -27.21 -18.46 1.46
N GLY A 121 -26.30 -18.90 0.59
CA GLY A 121 -26.57 -19.89 -0.45
C GLY A 121 -26.86 -21.29 0.11
N HIS A 122 -26.49 -21.56 1.35
CA HIS A 122 -26.76 -22.84 2.03
C HIS A 122 -28.14 -22.84 2.70
N SER A 123 -28.93 -23.83 2.38
CA SER A 123 -30.36 -23.89 2.79
C SER A 123 -30.59 -23.94 4.30
N MET A 124 -29.62 -24.34 5.09
CA MET A 124 -29.69 -24.41 6.55
C MET A 124 -29.39 -23.07 7.23
N VAL A 125 -28.82 -22.09 6.50
CA VAL A 125 -28.51 -20.76 7.03
C VAL A 125 -29.63 -19.80 6.67
N HIS A 126 -30.24 -19.19 7.68
CA HIS A 126 -31.37 -18.28 7.51
C HIS A 126 -30.98 -16.81 7.63
N GLY A 127 -29.84 -16.53 8.22
CA GLY A 127 -29.32 -15.17 8.41
C GLY A 127 -27.83 -15.14 8.71
N VAL A 128 -27.21 -13.98 8.42
CA VAL A 128 -25.81 -13.70 8.72
C VAL A 128 -25.72 -12.32 9.36
N HIS A 129 -25.09 -12.25 10.54
CA HIS A 129 -24.87 -10.99 11.23
C HIS A 129 -23.49 -10.99 11.92
N ASP A 130 -23.09 -9.82 12.44
CA ASP A 130 -21.79 -9.59 13.11
C ASP A 130 -20.60 -10.05 12.26
N LEU A 131 -20.68 -9.84 10.93
CA LEU A 131 -19.58 -10.14 10.03
C LEU A 131 -18.42 -9.19 10.27
N ILE A 132 -17.31 -9.75 10.73
CA ILE A 132 -16.03 -9.04 10.95
C ILE A 132 -15.00 -9.64 10.00
N VAL A 133 -14.36 -8.78 9.22
CA VAL A 133 -13.28 -9.19 8.32
C VAL A 133 -12.04 -8.37 8.63
N HIS A 134 -10.92 -9.05 8.81
CA HIS A 134 -9.61 -8.45 8.97
C HIS A 134 -8.72 -8.85 7.79
N ASP A 135 -8.35 -7.89 6.99
CA ASP A 135 -7.40 -8.09 5.88
C ASP A 135 -6.00 -7.67 6.33
N TYR A 136 -5.13 -8.66 6.51
CA TYR A 136 -3.71 -8.48 6.85
C TYR A 136 -2.79 -8.61 5.63
N GLY A 137 -3.34 -8.56 4.44
CA GLY A 137 -2.63 -8.68 3.18
C GLY A 137 -2.85 -10.03 2.47
N PRO A 138 -2.21 -10.25 1.32
CA PRO A 138 -2.47 -11.40 0.45
C PRO A 138 -2.41 -12.75 1.16
N GLY A 139 -3.49 -13.53 1.08
CA GLY A 139 -3.60 -14.84 1.71
C GLY A 139 -3.65 -14.82 3.25
N ARG A 140 -3.99 -13.67 3.85
CA ARG A 140 -4.13 -13.51 5.30
C ARG A 140 -5.40 -12.74 5.65
N VAL A 141 -6.51 -13.19 5.14
CA VAL A 141 -7.84 -12.65 5.46
C VAL A 141 -8.45 -13.53 6.54
N MET A 142 -8.95 -12.92 7.60
CA MET A 142 -9.69 -13.60 8.66
C MET A 142 -11.14 -13.12 8.67
N ILE A 143 -12.07 -14.06 8.64
CA ILE A 143 -13.51 -13.81 8.69
C ILE A 143 -14.07 -14.40 9.97
N SER A 144 -14.91 -13.64 10.66
CA SER A 144 -15.74 -14.12 11.75
C SER A 144 -17.16 -13.63 11.50
N LEU A 145 -18.13 -14.52 11.60
CA LEU A 145 -19.53 -14.19 11.42
C LEU A 145 -20.42 -15.07 12.32
N HIS A 146 -21.63 -14.63 12.55
CA HIS A 146 -22.68 -15.44 13.15
C HIS A 146 -23.65 -15.89 12.06
N ALA A 147 -23.79 -17.20 11.89
CA ALA A 147 -24.78 -17.81 11.01
C ALA A 147 -26.01 -18.24 11.84
N GLU A 148 -27.20 -17.81 11.43
CA GLU A 148 -28.46 -18.23 12.05
C GLU A 148 -28.91 -19.53 11.44
N VAL A 149 -29.13 -20.55 12.28
CA VAL A 149 -29.59 -21.89 11.89
C VAL A 149 -30.87 -22.30 12.66
N ASP A 150 -31.57 -23.33 12.18
CA ASP A 150 -32.78 -23.78 12.85
C ASP A 150 -32.47 -24.40 14.23
N VAL A 151 -33.17 -23.95 15.26
CA VAL A 151 -33.05 -24.44 16.64
C VAL A 151 -33.43 -25.91 16.81
N ASN A 152 -34.24 -26.45 15.90
CA ASN A 152 -34.71 -27.86 15.92
C ASN A 152 -33.86 -28.76 14.98
N GLY A 153 -32.86 -28.23 14.31
CA GLY A 153 -31.97 -28.97 13.43
C GLY A 153 -31.10 -29.98 14.21
N ASP A 154 -30.66 -31.05 13.54
CA ASP A 154 -29.68 -31.94 14.09
C ASP A 154 -28.33 -31.27 14.18
N ILE A 155 -27.72 -31.31 15.36
CA ILE A 155 -26.44 -30.59 15.61
C ILE A 155 -25.27 -31.14 14.78
N GLN A 156 -25.31 -32.42 14.42
CA GLN A 156 -24.27 -33.02 13.56
C GLN A 156 -24.40 -32.54 12.12
N ASP A 157 -25.63 -32.50 11.61
CA ASP A 157 -25.88 -32.00 10.26
C ASP A 157 -25.54 -30.50 10.14
N ILE A 158 -25.91 -29.72 11.18
CA ILE A 158 -25.55 -28.28 11.23
C ILE A 158 -24.05 -28.11 11.22
N HIS A 159 -23.29 -28.85 12.06
CA HIS A 159 -21.85 -28.76 12.14
C HIS A 159 -21.20 -29.12 10.79
N GLU A 160 -21.62 -30.20 10.16
CA GLU A 160 -21.11 -30.61 8.85
C GLU A 160 -21.34 -29.54 7.77
N GLN A 161 -22.50 -28.90 7.80
CA GLN A 161 -22.81 -27.78 6.89
C GLN A 161 -21.97 -26.55 7.16
N ILE A 162 -21.71 -26.19 8.42
CA ILE A 162 -20.82 -25.07 8.76
C ILE A 162 -19.39 -25.36 8.31
N ASP A 163 -18.86 -26.55 8.55
CA ASP A 163 -17.55 -26.96 8.06
C ASP A 163 -17.46 -26.87 6.53
N HIS A 164 -18.52 -27.25 5.82
CA HIS A 164 -18.58 -27.14 4.38
C HIS A 164 -18.55 -25.67 3.92
N ILE A 165 -19.29 -24.78 4.59
CA ILE A 165 -19.26 -23.33 4.33
C ILE A 165 -17.85 -22.76 4.56
N GLU A 166 -17.20 -23.14 5.66
CA GLU A 166 -15.82 -22.69 5.96
C GLU A 166 -14.85 -23.10 4.85
N HIS A 167 -14.92 -24.36 4.39
CA HIS A 167 -14.08 -24.86 3.28
C HIS A 167 -14.39 -24.12 1.97
N GLU A 168 -15.65 -23.85 1.66
CA GLU A 168 -16.04 -23.14 0.45
C GLU A 168 -15.53 -21.70 0.45
N LEU A 169 -15.64 -21.00 1.60
CA LEU A 169 -15.09 -19.66 1.77
C LEU A 169 -13.57 -19.66 1.59
N GLN A 170 -12.88 -20.66 2.18
CA GLN A 170 -11.43 -20.79 2.07
C GLN A 170 -10.97 -21.06 0.62
N GLU A 171 -11.69 -21.92 -0.10
CA GLU A 171 -11.35 -22.24 -1.49
C GLU A 171 -11.64 -21.09 -2.46
N LYS A 172 -12.80 -20.43 -2.30
CA LYS A 172 -13.24 -19.38 -3.22
C LYS A 172 -12.59 -18.01 -2.94
N LEU A 173 -12.46 -17.67 -1.67
CA LEU A 173 -12.02 -16.32 -1.24
C LEU A 173 -10.60 -16.27 -0.68
N HIS A 174 -9.93 -17.44 -0.54
CA HIS A 174 -8.59 -17.56 0.01
C HIS A 174 -8.43 -16.90 1.40
N CYS A 175 -9.41 -17.06 2.27
CA CYS A 175 -9.46 -16.54 3.64
C CYS A 175 -9.20 -17.63 4.70
#